data_f2802ba68e66c80955fe7a0d531335df
#
_entry.id   f2802ba68e66c80955fe7a0d531335df
#
_cell.length_a   1.000
_cell.length_b   1.000
_cell.length_c   1.000
_cell.angle_alpha   90.00
_cell.angle_beta   90.00
_cell.angle_gamma   90.00
#
_symmetry.space_group_name_H-M   'P 1'
#
loop_
_entity.id
_entity.type
_entity.pdbx_description
1 polymer ?
#
loop_
_entity_poly.entity_id
_entity_poly.type
_entity_poly.pdbx_seq_one_letter_code
_entity_poly.pdbx_strand_id
1 'polypeptide(L)'
;MNKKVVALIIAIIIVGVISGLIYVMYNQDENENETNNLGGINNAELTNDLISINGGTYLMGSPETEMQRETDEVQHEVIVSDFYIGRYEVTQKAYEEVIGENPSNFKGENLPVENVTWYEAIEYCNKLSKKDGLTPAYTIDGENVSWDRSANGYRLPTEAEWEYAARAETITPFNTENSISDEEANYYGHYPYGIEENYFTQENLETKPGQYRQTTVAVNSFSPNKWGLYNIHGNVAEWCFDYYGAYDLENTNNPSGPTTGTLRVNRGGGWNDYAKHLRCAYRASTTPEQKMSNIGFRVARNADNKSNNTVISNTVRDLQTNNSENVLIAYFSWSGNTENAAHIIQEQTGADIIELNPVESYSSNYSDVLDQAQEDMNADARPELENHVENMEQYDTILLGYPNWWATIPMPVATFLEEYDFSGKTILPFCSHGGGEFGQSITYISKLVPNSRIGEGLSIHYSGGSSLGNDIKTWLNSNGIATN
;
A
#
# COMPACT_ATOMS: atom_id res chain seq x y z
N MET A 1 -67.81 4.07 -36.25
CA MET A 1 -66.82 5.03 -35.71
C MET A 1 -66.55 6.08 -36.80
N ASN A 2 -66.59 7.38 -36.47
CA ASN A 2 -66.47 8.43 -37.49
C ASN A 2 -65.01 8.49 -38.02
N LYS A 3 -64.84 8.47 -39.35
CA LYS A 3 -63.50 8.50 -40.01
C LYS A 3 -62.57 9.57 -39.48
N LYS A 4 -63.12 10.71 -39.05
CA LYS A 4 -62.32 11.81 -38.41
C LYS A 4 -61.80 11.43 -37.02
N VAL A 5 -62.52 10.58 -36.22
CA VAL A 5 -62.08 10.10 -34.91
C VAL A 5 -60.99 9.07 -35.05
N VAL A 6 -61.09 8.21 -36.06
CA VAL A 6 -60.03 7.21 -36.35
C VAL A 6 -58.72 7.89 -36.79
N ALA A 7 -58.84 8.94 -37.66
CA ALA A 7 -57.69 9.70 -38.09
C ALA A 7 -57.00 10.43 -36.89
N LEU A 8 -57.79 10.96 -35.98
CA LEU A 8 -57.25 11.65 -34.78
C LEU A 8 -56.51 10.70 -33.84
N ILE A 9 -57.08 9.48 -33.62
CA ILE A 9 -56.43 8.44 -32.80
C ILE A 9 -55.12 7.99 -33.41
N ILE A 10 -55.07 7.75 -34.74
CA ILE A 10 -53.85 7.41 -35.46
C ILE A 10 -52.80 8.51 -35.37
N ALA A 11 -53.18 9.76 -35.47
CA ALA A 11 -52.28 10.91 -35.32
C ALA A 11 -51.68 11.00 -33.91
N ILE A 12 -52.47 10.75 -32.86
CA ILE A 12 -51.99 10.75 -31.45
C ILE A 12 -51.02 9.61 -31.21
N ILE A 13 -51.29 8.40 -31.77
CA ILE A 13 -50.38 7.25 -31.66
C ILE A 13 -49.05 7.53 -32.39
N ILE A 14 -49.06 8.11 -33.58
CA ILE A 14 -47.88 8.46 -34.33
C ILE A 14 -47.04 9.52 -33.58
N VAL A 15 -47.66 10.54 -32.98
CA VAL A 15 -46.96 11.56 -32.19
C VAL A 15 -46.37 10.90 -30.95
N GLY A 16 -47.08 9.98 -30.28
CA GLY A 16 -46.57 9.25 -29.12
C GLY A 16 -45.36 8.37 -29.44
N VAL A 17 -45.39 7.68 -30.59
CA VAL A 17 -44.25 6.85 -31.04
C VAL A 17 -43.05 7.71 -31.43
N ILE A 18 -43.26 8.84 -32.12
CA ILE A 18 -42.20 9.76 -32.48
C ILE A 18 -41.59 10.41 -31.22
N SER A 19 -42.41 10.83 -30.24
CA SER A 19 -41.91 11.38 -28.97
C SER A 19 -41.15 10.34 -28.15
N GLY A 20 -41.61 9.07 -28.16
CA GLY A 20 -40.89 7.96 -27.54
C GLY A 20 -39.54 7.65 -28.20
N LEU A 21 -39.49 7.66 -29.53
CA LEU A 21 -38.27 7.50 -30.29
C LEU A 21 -37.27 8.67 -30.06
N ILE A 22 -37.78 9.90 -30.05
CA ILE A 22 -36.94 11.07 -29.77
C ILE A 22 -36.42 11.01 -28.31
N TYR A 23 -37.24 10.59 -27.34
CA TYR A 23 -36.81 10.41 -25.96
C TYR A 23 -35.74 9.30 -25.82
N VAL A 24 -35.88 8.18 -26.52
CA VAL A 24 -34.89 7.12 -26.52
C VAL A 24 -33.59 7.57 -27.21
N MET A 25 -33.68 8.27 -28.35
CA MET A 25 -32.49 8.83 -29.03
C MET A 25 -31.81 9.92 -28.20
N TYR A 26 -32.57 10.79 -27.55
CA TYR A 26 -32.01 11.81 -26.64
C TYR A 26 -31.30 11.20 -25.42
N ASN A 27 -31.87 10.18 -24.81
CA ASN A 27 -31.23 9.47 -23.69
C ASN A 27 -30.08 8.55 -24.14
N GLN A 28 -30.03 8.10 -25.40
CA GLN A 28 -28.83 7.42 -25.93
C GLN A 28 -27.68 8.40 -26.14
N ASP A 29 -27.93 9.59 -26.65
CA ASP A 29 -26.91 10.64 -26.82
C ASP A 29 -26.41 11.20 -25.48
N GLU A 30 -27.26 11.29 -24.44
CA GLU A 30 -26.82 11.68 -23.08
C GLU A 30 -26.01 10.56 -22.39
N ASN A 31 -26.38 9.29 -22.57
CA ASN A 31 -25.60 8.17 -22.03
C ASN A 31 -24.25 7.96 -22.74
N GLU A 32 -24.14 8.29 -24.04
CA GLU A 32 -22.84 8.28 -24.72
C GLU A 32 -21.97 9.49 -24.34
N ASN A 33 -22.57 10.62 -23.92
CA ASN A 33 -21.82 11.78 -23.47
C ASN A 33 -21.47 11.77 -21.96
N GLU A 34 -22.22 11.06 -21.11
CA GLU A 34 -21.85 10.89 -19.70
C GLU A 34 -20.79 9.78 -19.50
N THR A 35 -20.75 8.76 -20.38
CA THR A 35 -19.66 7.76 -20.38
C THR A 35 -18.34 8.29 -20.94
N ASN A 36 -18.33 9.41 -21.65
CA ASN A 36 -17.11 10.03 -22.19
C ASN A 36 -16.49 11.12 -21.29
N ASN A 37 -17.04 11.37 -20.09
CA ASN A 37 -16.50 12.36 -19.16
C ASN A 37 -16.00 11.81 -17.82
N LEU A 38 -15.98 10.51 -17.64
CA LEU A 38 -15.08 9.82 -16.71
C LEU A 38 -13.76 9.67 -17.47
N GLY A 39 -12.76 10.49 -17.13
CA GLY A 39 -11.49 10.68 -17.81
C GLY A 39 -11.00 9.45 -18.54
N GLY A 40 -10.95 9.53 -19.87
CA GLY A 40 -10.49 8.45 -20.72
C GLY A 40 -9.06 8.08 -20.41
N ILE A 41 -8.88 7.08 -19.55
CA ILE A 41 -7.64 6.30 -19.48
C ILE A 41 -7.65 5.50 -20.80
N ASN A 42 -6.73 5.83 -21.69
CA ASN A 42 -6.51 5.05 -22.90
C ASN A 42 -6.30 3.59 -22.49
N ASN A 43 -6.97 2.64 -23.15
CA ASN A 43 -6.82 1.19 -22.91
C ASN A 43 -5.36 0.69 -22.96
N ALA A 44 -4.44 1.49 -23.48
CA ALA A 44 -3.00 1.25 -23.47
C ALA A 44 -2.34 1.48 -22.09
N GLU A 45 -3.00 2.22 -21.17
CA GLU A 45 -2.46 2.57 -19.85
C GLU A 45 -2.74 1.52 -18.76
N LEU A 46 -3.63 0.54 -19.02
CA LEU A 46 -3.92 -0.55 -18.08
C LEU A 46 -2.89 -1.69 -18.14
N THR A 47 -1.93 -1.63 -19.05
CA THR A 47 -0.88 -2.62 -19.19
C THR A 47 0.39 -2.16 -18.46
N ASN A 48 0.76 -2.85 -17.37
CA ASN A 48 2.02 -2.68 -16.63
C ASN A 48 2.19 -1.36 -15.84
N ASP A 49 1.08 -0.70 -15.44
CA ASP A 49 1.15 0.45 -14.52
C ASP A 49 1.58 -0.06 -13.12
N LEU A 50 2.80 0.29 -12.74
CA LEU A 50 3.38 -0.05 -11.44
C LEU A 50 3.25 1.11 -10.46
N ILE A 51 2.85 0.80 -9.25
CA ILE A 51 2.89 1.73 -8.11
C ILE A 51 4.20 1.49 -7.35
N SER A 52 4.90 2.57 -7.01
CA SER A 52 6.01 2.52 -6.07
C SER A 52 5.47 2.45 -4.65
N ILE A 53 5.81 1.38 -3.95
CA ILE A 53 5.48 1.18 -2.55
C ILE A 53 6.73 1.43 -1.73
N ASN A 54 6.67 2.40 -0.83
CA ASN A 54 7.72 2.56 0.16
C ASN A 54 7.62 1.40 1.14
N GLY A 55 8.72 0.75 1.40
CA GLY A 55 8.81 -0.33 2.37
C GLY A 55 8.52 0.17 3.78
N GLY A 56 8.34 -0.74 4.70
CA GLY A 56 8.05 -0.43 6.09
C GLY A 56 7.81 -1.68 6.92
N THR A 57 7.51 -1.45 8.19
CA THR A 57 7.15 -2.50 9.14
C THR A 57 5.65 -2.52 9.31
N TYR A 58 5.06 -3.71 9.33
CA TYR A 58 3.63 -3.88 9.56
C TYR A 58 3.34 -5.20 10.30
N LEU A 59 2.14 -5.33 10.83
CA LEU A 59 1.64 -6.58 11.42
C LEU A 59 0.98 -7.42 10.33
N MET A 60 1.70 -8.46 9.89
CA MET A 60 1.19 -9.48 8.97
C MET A 60 0.34 -10.49 9.72
N GLY A 61 -0.73 -10.96 9.10
CA GLY A 61 -1.70 -11.86 9.75
C GLY A 61 -2.82 -11.10 10.47
N SER A 62 -3.59 -11.77 11.29
CA SER A 62 -4.76 -11.22 11.95
C SER A 62 -4.72 -11.40 13.47
N PRO A 63 -5.26 -10.43 14.26
CA PRO A 63 -5.38 -10.58 15.71
C PRO A 63 -6.35 -11.72 16.04
N GLU A 64 -6.18 -12.36 17.21
CA GLU A 64 -7.02 -13.47 17.65
C GLU A 64 -8.52 -13.11 17.74
N THR A 65 -8.82 -11.82 17.85
CA THR A 65 -10.18 -11.29 17.93
C THR A 65 -10.82 -11.02 16.57
N GLU A 66 -10.08 -11.17 15.46
CA GLU A 66 -10.65 -10.93 14.13
C GLU A 66 -11.68 -12.00 13.78
N MET A 67 -12.86 -11.55 13.35
CA MET A 67 -13.96 -12.44 13.00
C MET A 67 -13.60 -13.32 11.80
N GLN A 68 -13.97 -14.61 11.87
CA GLN A 68 -13.70 -15.59 10.80
C GLN A 68 -12.20 -15.76 10.45
N ARG A 69 -11.34 -15.48 11.43
CA ARG A 69 -9.91 -15.72 11.34
C ARG A 69 -9.59 -17.21 11.22
N GLU A 70 -8.60 -17.57 10.41
CA GLU A 70 -8.06 -18.92 10.35
C GLU A 70 -6.82 -19.07 11.26
N THR A 71 -6.49 -20.30 11.62
CA THR A 71 -5.42 -20.57 12.60
C THR A 71 -4.00 -20.33 12.08
N ASP A 72 -3.82 -20.28 10.79
CA ASP A 72 -2.54 -20.05 10.09
C ASP A 72 -2.23 -18.57 9.81
N GLU A 73 -3.12 -17.66 10.23
CA GLU A 73 -2.96 -16.21 10.13
C GLU A 73 -2.28 -15.63 11.39
N VAL A 74 -1.23 -16.27 11.88
CA VAL A 74 -0.53 -15.85 13.12
C VAL A 74 -0.01 -14.42 12.93
N GLN A 75 -0.51 -13.48 13.75
CA GLN A 75 -0.10 -12.10 13.67
C GLN A 75 1.34 -11.94 14.17
N HIS A 76 2.18 -11.29 13.38
CA HIS A 76 3.58 -11.02 13.68
C HIS A 76 4.08 -9.81 12.89
N GLU A 77 5.14 -9.22 13.38
CA GLU A 77 5.78 -8.08 12.72
C GLU A 77 6.60 -8.53 11.51
N VAL A 78 6.47 -7.81 10.39
CA VAL A 78 7.21 -8.07 9.14
C VAL A 78 7.74 -6.74 8.60
N ILE A 79 8.98 -6.77 8.12
CA ILE A 79 9.62 -5.67 7.41
C ILE A 79 9.62 -5.98 5.92
N VAL A 80 9.14 -5.04 5.12
CA VAL A 80 9.15 -5.11 3.65
C VAL A 80 9.99 -3.95 3.12
N SER A 81 10.93 -4.22 2.23
CA SER A 81 11.72 -3.20 1.54
C SER A 81 10.88 -2.50 0.47
N ASP A 82 11.37 -1.36 -0.04
CA ASP A 82 10.76 -0.68 -1.20
C ASP A 82 10.61 -1.63 -2.38
N PHE A 83 9.46 -1.58 -3.04
CA PHE A 83 9.18 -2.38 -4.23
C PHE A 83 8.16 -1.68 -5.14
N TYR A 84 8.05 -2.16 -6.36
CA TYR A 84 6.97 -1.80 -7.25
C TYR A 84 5.95 -2.94 -7.32
N ILE A 85 4.66 -2.60 -7.41
CA ILE A 85 3.58 -3.58 -7.59
C ILE A 85 2.59 -3.10 -8.64
N GLY A 86 2.02 -4.01 -9.41
CA GLY A 86 1.00 -3.71 -10.40
C GLY A 86 -0.22 -3.04 -9.76
N ARG A 87 -0.60 -1.87 -10.27
CA ARG A 87 -1.83 -1.17 -9.87
C ARG A 87 -3.05 -2.07 -10.03
N TYR A 88 -3.03 -2.89 -11.07
CA TYR A 88 -4.09 -3.80 -11.46
C TYR A 88 -3.61 -5.25 -11.46
N GLU A 89 -4.53 -6.19 -11.39
CA GLU A 89 -4.32 -7.56 -11.85
C GLU A 89 -3.86 -7.52 -13.31
N VAL A 90 -3.03 -8.48 -13.75
CA VAL A 90 -2.61 -8.56 -15.16
C VAL A 90 -3.85 -8.77 -16.03
N THR A 91 -4.08 -7.88 -16.99
CA THR A 91 -5.23 -7.97 -17.90
C THR A 91 -5.03 -9.07 -18.94
N GLN A 92 -6.12 -9.59 -19.49
CA GLN A 92 -6.08 -10.56 -20.59
C GLN A 92 -5.35 -10.01 -21.81
N LYS A 93 -5.54 -8.73 -22.13
CA LYS A 93 -4.82 -8.06 -23.20
C LYS A 93 -3.31 -8.04 -22.96
N ALA A 94 -2.87 -7.62 -21.75
CA ALA A 94 -1.45 -7.58 -21.40
C ALA A 94 -0.83 -8.98 -21.45
N TYR A 95 -1.54 -9.98 -20.95
CA TYR A 95 -1.08 -11.36 -20.97
C TYR A 95 -0.92 -11.89 -22.41
N GLU A 96 -1.91 -11.69 -23.26
CA GLU A 96 -1.88 -12.11 -24.66
C GLU A 96 -0.78 -11.40 -25.46
N GLU A 97 -0.52 -10.13 -25.22
CA GLU A 97 0.58 -9.36 -25.84
C GLU A 97 1.98 -9.89 -25.49
N VAL A 98 2.15 -10.54 -24.35
CA VAL A 98 3.43 -11.08 -23.87
C VAL A 98 3.59 -12.56 -24.17
N ILE A 99 2.52 -13.34 -23.99
CA ILE A 99 2.54 -14.81 -24.13
C ILE A 99 2.14 -15.25 -25.53
N GLY A 100 1.20 -14.54 -26.18
CA GLY A 100 0.67 -14.84 -27.50
C GLY A 100 -0.66 -15.59 -27.50
N GLU A 101 -1.22 -15.90 -26.32
CA GLU A 101 -2.51 -16.57 -26.16
C GLU A 101 -3.23 -16.08 -24.89
N ASN A 102 -4.55 -16.24 -24.85
CA ASN A 102 -5.39 -15.91 -23.71
C ASN A 102 -6.10 -17.16 -23.17
N PRO A 103 -5.65 -17.75 -22.03
CA PRO A 103 -6.20 -18.98 -21.47
C PRO A 103 -7.51 -18.77 -20.71
N SER A 104 -7.90 -17.53 -20.41
CA SER A 104 -9.00 -17.19 -19.50
C SER A 104 -10.33 -17.82 -19.93
N ASN A 105 -11.13 -18.22 -18.96
CA ASN A 105 -12.48 -18.74 -19.17
C ASN A 105 -13.46 -17.61 -19.54
N PHE A 106 -13.46 -16.51 -18.80
CA PHE A 106 -14.22 -15.31 -19.15
C PHE A 106 -13.41 -14.48 -20.15
N LYS A 107 -14.05 -13.83 -21.12
CA LYS A 107 -13.35 -13.13 -22.19
C LYS A 107 -13.62 -11.63 -22.17
N GLY A 108 -12.55 -10.84 -22.20
CA GLY A 108 -12.59 -9.38 -22.28
C GLY A 108 -11.21 -8.76 -22.07
N GLU A 109 -10.82 -7.81 -22.90
CA GLU A 109 -9.47 -7.22 -22.91
C GLU A 109 -9.05 -6.66 -21.54
N ASN A 110 -9.97 -6.02 -20.83
CA ASN A 110 -9.74 -5.38 -19.52
C ASN A 110 -10.12 -6.27 -18.34
N LEU A 111 -10.53 -7.51 -18.54
CA LEU A 111 -10.71 -8.48 -17.47
C LEU A 111 -9.34 -8.98 -17.00
N PRO A 112 -9.20 -9.42 -15.73
CA PRO A 112 -7.98 -10.08 -15.30
C PRO A 112 -7.76 -11.36 -16.08
N VAL A 113 -6.51 -11.69 -16.36
CA VAL A 113 -6.19 -13.04 -16.82
C VAL A 113 -6.42 -14.03 -15.69
N GLU A 114 -7.10 -15.13 -16.00
CA GLU A 114 -7.34 -16.24 -15.08
C GLU A 114 -7.12 -17.57 -15.80
N ASN A 115 -7.25 -18.68 -15.10
CA ASN A 115 -6.98 -19.99 -15.66
C ASN A 115 -5.52 -20.17 -16.08
N VAL A 116 -4.63 -19.54 -15.31
CA VAL A 116 -3.17 -19.59 -15.44
C VAL A 116 -2.56 -20.33 -14.26
N THR A 117 -1.57 -21.17 -14.54
CA THR A 117 -0.75 -21.83 -13.52
C THR A 117 0.23 -20.84 -12.89
N TRP A 118 0.77 -21.18 -11.71
CA TRP A 118 1.85 -20.41 -11.10
C TRP A 118 3.08 -20.33 -12.02
N TYR A 119 3.42 -21.43 -12.71
CA TYR A 119 4.54 -21.47 -13.67
C TYR A 119 4.33 -20.54 -14.87
N GLU A 120 3.09 -20.48 -15.41
CA GLU A 120 2.76 -19.55 -16.50
C GLU A 120 2.83 -18.10 -16.06
N ALA A 121 2.48 -17.78 -14.80
CA ALA A 121 2.65 -16.45 -14.24
C ALA A 121 4.15 -16.08 -14.09
N ILE A 122 5.00 -17.02 -13.64
CA ILE A 122 6.46 -16.88 -13.59
C ILE A 122 7.05 -16.66 -15.00
N GLU A 123 6.58 -17.44 -15.99
CA GLU A 123 7.03 -17.29 -17.38
C GLU A 123 6.64 -15.93 -17.95
N TYR A 124 5.41 -15.46 -17.67
CA TYR A 124 4.94 -14.12 -18.03
C TYR A 124 5.88 -13.03 -17.48
N CYS A 125 6.21 -13.07 -16.18
CA CYS A 125 7.13 -12.13 -15.55
C CYS A 125 8.48 -12.07 -16.28
N ASN A 126 9.06 -13.24 -16.61
CA ASN A 126 10.33 -13.31 -17.32
C ASN A 126 10.25 -12.79 -18.76
N LYS A 127 9.17 -13.12 -19.49
CA LYS A 127 8.96 -12.64 -20.87
C LYS A 127 8.73 -11.13 -20.90
N LEU A 128 7.92 -10.61 -19.96
CA LEU A 128 7.70 -9.17 -19.80
C LEU A 128 8.99 -8.44 -19.48
N SER A 129 9.82 -8.98 -18.58
CA SER A 129 11.13 -8.43 -18.27
C SER A 129 12.01 -8.30 -19.50
N LYS A 130 12.06 -9.35 -20.34
CA LYS A 130 12.84 -9.31 -21.59
C LYS A 130 12.27 -8.30 -22.59
N LYS A 131 10.93 -8.21 -22.71
CA LYS A 131 10.24 -7.24 -23.58
C LYS A 131 10.62 -5.80 -23.20
N ASP A 132 10.75 -5.52 -21.91
CA ASP A 132 11.06 -4.18 -21.37
C ASP A 132 12.58 -3.94 -21.17
N GLY A 133 13.44 -4.87 -21.62
CA GLY A 133 14.90 -4.73 -21.54
C GLY A 133 15.46 -4.89 -20.12
N LEU A 134 14.70 -5.53 -19.22
CA LEU A 134 15.09 -5.81 -17.84
C LEU A 134 15.71 -7.20 -17.70
N THR A 135 16.45 -7.42 -16.61
CA THR A 135 17.00 -8.73 -16.25
C THR A 135 15.89 -9.61 -15.65
N PRO A 136 15.53 -10.74 -16.26
CA PRO A 136 14.53 -11.65 -15.71
C PRO A 136 14.85 -12.08 -14.27
N ALA A 137 13.82 -12.09 -13.41
CA ALA A 137 13.97 -12.41 -12.00
C ALA A 137 14.11 -13.92 -11.74
N TYR A 138 13.67 -14.77 -12.67
CA TYR A 138 13.60 -16.20 -12.42
C TYR A 138 14.46 -17.01 -13.40
N THR A 139 15.14 -18.03 -12.87
CA THR A 139 15.69 -19.14 -13.65
C THR A 139 14.74 -20.33 -13.52
N ILE A 140 14.30 -20.88 -14.66
CA ILE A 140 13.33 -21.97 -14.74
C ILE A 140 14.06 -23.21 -15.29
N ASP A 141 14.11 -24.28 -14.51
CA ASP A 141 14.64 -25.60 -14.91
C ASP A 141 13.59 -26.68 -14.60
N GLY A 142 12.73 -26.95 -15.56
CA GLY A 142 11.55 -27.78 -15.38
C GLY A 142 10.61 -27.20 -14.32
N GLU A 143 10.33 -27.96 -13.26
CA GLU A 143 9.52 -27.52 -12.13
C GLU A 143 10.32 -26.71 -11.08
N ASN A 144 11.66 -26.67 -11.22
CA ASN A 144 12.51 -25.89 -10.32
C ASN A 144 12.59 -24.43 -10.77
N VAL A 145 12.12 -23.53 -9.93
CA VAL A 145 12.19 -22.10 -10.14
C VAL A 145 13.04 -21.48 -9.05
N SER A 146 14.12 -20.81 -9.43
CA SER A 146 14.94 -20.02 -8.52
C SER A 146 14.79 -18.52 -8.83
N TRP A 147 14.77 -17.71 -7.79
CA TRP A 147 14.64 -16.27 -7.87
C TRP A 147 15.98 -15.58 -7.59
N ASP A 148 16.47 -14.81 -8.57
CA ASP A 148 17.56 -13.86 -8.38
C ASP A 148 17.01 -12.56 -7.78
N ARG A 149 17.19 -12.39 -6.48
CA ARG A 149 16.72 -11.21 -5.73
C ARG A 149 17.42 -9.90 -6.13
N SER A 150 18.53 -9.97 -6.87
CA SER A 150 19.24 -8.80 -7.38
C SER A 150 18.74 -8.33 -8.75
N ALA A 151 17.97 -9.16 -9.45
CA ALA A 151 17.41 -8.83 -10.74
C ALA A 151 16.36 -7.69 -10.64
N ASN A 152 16.37 -6.83 -11.67
CA ASN A 152 15.44 -5.69 -11.75
C ASN A 152 14.18 -5.98 -12.59
N GLY A 153 13.99 -7.22 -13.02
CA GLY A 153 12.84 -7.65 -13.81
C GLY A 153 11.56 -7.85 -13.00
N TYR A 154 10.48 -8.10 -13.72
CA TYR A 154 9.18 -8.41 -13.13
C TYR A 154 9.20 -9.76 -12.44
N ARG A 155 8.40 -9.87 -11.39
CA ARG A 155 8.21 -11.05 -10.56
C ARG A 155 6.81 -11.09 -9.97
N LEU A 156 6.43 -12.17 -9.33
CA LEU A 156 5.29 -12.19 -8.44
C LEU A 156 5.63 -11.44 -7.14
N PRO A 157 4.66 -10.82 -6.47
CA PRO A 157 4.86 -10.34 -5.11
C PRO A 157 5.15 -11.53 -4.17
N THR A 158 5.89 -11.30 -3.09
CA THR A 158 5.86 -12.22 -1.95
C THR A 158 4.51 -12.10 -1.24
N GLU A 159 4.16 -13.10 -0.44
CA GLU A 159 2.93 -13.06 0.37
C GLU A 159 2.92 -11.83 1.29
N ALA A 160 4.07 -11.51 1.88
CA ALA A 160 4.23 -10.34 2.74
C ALA A 160 4.09 -9.02 1.99
N GLU A 161 4.67 -8.88 0.80
CA GLU A 161 4.50 -7.70 -0.05
C GLU A 161 3.04 -7.53 -0.49
N TRP A 162 2.38 -8.63 -0.83
CA TRP A 162 0.97 -8.61 -1.22
C TRP A 162 0.09 -8.10 -0.07
N GLU A 163 0.23 -8.67 1.14
CA GLU A 163 -0.58 -8.27 2.30
C GLU A 163 -0.28 -6.82 2.72
N TYR A 164 0.99 -6.41 2.71
CA TYR A 164 1.39 -5.03 2.98
C TYR A 164 0.71 -4.05 2.02
N ALA A 165 0.75 -4.35 0.72
CA ALA A 165 0.10 -3.54 -0.31
C ALA A 165 -1.43 -3.58 -0.22
N ALA A 166 -2.02 -4.73 0.13
CA ALA A 166 -3.46 -4.88 0.32
C ALA A 166 -3.96 -4.03 1.48
N ARG A 167 -3.26 -4.05 2.60
CA ARG A 167 -3.61 -3.25 3.79
C ARG A 167 -3.50 -1.75 3.54
N ALA A 168 -2.50 -1.30 2.81
CA ALA A 168 -2.27 0.13 2.56
C ALA A 168 -2.41 0.96 3.85
N GLU A 169 -1.72 0.53 4.93
CA GLU A 169 -1.72 1.10 6.29
C GLU A 169 -2.96 0.80 7.15
N THR A 170 -3.90 -0.02 6.70
CA THR A 170 -5.01 -0.46 7.57
C THR A 170 -4.62 -1.68 8.41
N ILE A 171 -5.24 -1.80 9.57
CA ILE A 171 -5.12 -2.97 10.46
C ILE A 171 -6.42 -3.79 10.51
N THR A 172 -7.40 -3.39 9.72
CA THR A 172 -8.73 -3.97 9.64
C THR A 172 -8.76 -5.21 8.72
N PRO A 173 -9.79 -6.05 8.77
CA PRO A 173 -9.91 -7.21 7.89
C PRO A 173 -9.81 -6.87 6.40
N PHE A 174 -10.29 -5.70 6.00
CA PHE A 174 -10.25 -5.18 4.62
C PHE A 174 -9.66 -3.78 4.60
N ASN A 175 -9.16 -3.35 3.45
CA ASN A 175 -8.70 -1.97 3.27
C ASN A 175 -9.85 -0.94 3.28
N THR A 176 -11.09 -1.41 3.16
CA THR A 176 -12.34 -0.64 3.25
C THR A 176 -12.87 -0.52 4.68
N GLU A 177 -12.33 -1.19 5.64
CA GLU A 177 -12.59 -1.20 7.09
C GLU A 177 -12.93 -2.61 7.62
N ASN A 178 -13.99 -2.72 8.48
CA ASN A 178 -14.36 -3.96 9.16
C ASN A 178 -15.34 -4.84 8.36
N SER A 179 -15.74 -4.41 7.18
CA SER A 179 -16.65 -5.14 6.29
C SER A 179 -16.35 -4.81 4.84
N ILE A 180 -16.90 -5.60 3.92
CA ILE A 180 -16.82 -5.40 2.48
C ILE A 180 -18.15 -5.72 1.84
N SER A 181 -18.54 -4.92 0.84
CA SER A 181 -19.79 -5.06 0.08
C SER A 181 -19.54 -5.42 -1.38
N ASP A 182 -20.58 -5.80 -2.10
CA ASP A 182 -20.52 -6.04 -3.54
C ASP A 182 -20.44 -4.76 -4.39
N GLU A 183 -20.53 -3.57 -3.77
CA GLU A 183 -20.22 -2.28 -4.38
C GLU A 183 -18.71 -1.95 -4.30
N GLU A 184 -17.95 -2.67 -3.46
CA GLU A 184 -16.52 -2.46 -3.20
C GLU A 184 -15.67 -3.58 -3.77
N ALA A 185 -16.23 -4.78 -3.99
CA ALA A 185 -15.51 -5.95 -4.50
C ALA A 185 -16.39 -6.89 -5.32
N ASN A 186 -15.75 -7.70 -6.15
CA ASN A 186 -16.41 -8.77 -6.90
C ASN A 186 -16.18 -10.12 -6.21
N TYR A 187 -17.19 -10.63 -5.54
CA TYR A 187 -17.16 -11.88 -4.79
C TYR A 187 -18.54 -12.53 -4.74
N TYR A 188 -18.71 -13.60 -3.96
CA TYR A 188 -20.02 -14.21 -3.73
C TYR A 188 -20.86 -13.32 -2.77
N GLY A 189 -21.29 -12.16 -3.27
CA GLY A 189 -21.92 -11.09 -2.49
C GLY A 189 -23.21 -11.46 -1.74
N HIS A 190 -23.77 -12.65 -2.00
CA HIS A 190 -24.89 -13.17 -1.21
C HIS A 190 -24.49 -13.47 0.25
N TYR A 191 -23.20 -13.58 0.55
CA TYR A 191 -22.66 -13.88 1.87
C TYR A 191 -21.65 -12.81 2.29
N PRO A 192 -22.14 -11.65 2.77
CA PRO A 192 -21.28 -10.61 3.29
C PRO A 192 -20.52 -11.09 4.53
N TYR A 193 -19.48 -10.36 4.88
CA TYR A 193 -18.64 -10.69 6.02
C TYR A 193 -19.43 -10.83 7.31
N GLY A 194 -19.15 -11.87 8.07
CA GLY A 194 -19.86 -12.21 9.31
C GLY A 194 -21.11 -13.04 9.12
N ILE A 195 -21.51 -13.35 7.88
CA ILE A 195 -22.64 -14.25 7.60
C ILE A 195 -22.10 -15.66 7.35
N GLU A 196 -22.72 -16.65 7.99
CA GLU A 196 -22.41 -18.05 7.79
C GLU A 196 -22.88 -18.55 6.40
N GLU A 197 -22.11 -19.47 5.82
CA GLU A 197 -22.36 -19.99 4.47
C GLU A 197 -23.72 -20.63 4.27
N ASN A 198 -24.34 -21.14 5.33
CA ASN A 198 -25.66 -21.75 5.32
C ASN A 198 -26.77 -20.83 5.88
N TYR A 199 -26.48 -19.54 6.07
CA TYR A 199 -27.43 -18.57 6.60
C TYR A 199 -28.70 -18.44 5.75
N PHE A 200 -28.53 -18.42 4.39
CA PHE A 200 -29.65 -18.30 3.48
C PHE A 200 -30.34 -19.66 3.26
N THR A 201 -31.39 -19.90 4.02
CA THR A 201 -32.29 -21.02 3.81
C THR A 201 -33.32 -20.73 2.70
N GLN A 202 -34.14 -21.71 2.33
CA GLN A 202 -35.22 -21.51 1.36
C GLN A 202 -36.16 -20.35 1.74
N GLU A 203 -36.32 -20.09 3.05
CA GLU A 203 -37.23 -19.05 3.57
C GLU A 203 -36.64 -17.64 3.42
N ASN A 204 -35.33 -17.48 3.43
CA ASN A 204 -34.66 -16.17 3.36
C ASN A 204 -33.84 -15.92 2.11
N LEU A 205 -33.96 -16.78 1.09
CA LEU A 205 -33.25 -16.61 -0.22
C LEU A 205 -33.56 -15.28 -0.92
N GLU A 206 -34.74 -14.69 -0.66
CA GLU A 206 -35.16 -13.42 -1.26
C GLU A 206 -34.51 -12.18 -0.60
N THR A 207 -33.87 -12.36 0.55
CA THR A 207 -33.27 -11.28 1.35
C THR A 207 -31.76 -11.20 1.21
N LYS A 208 -31.21 -11.74 0.13
CA LYS A 208 -29.77 -11.74 -0.12
C LYS A 208 -29.23 -10.32 -0.17
N PRO A 209 -28.23 -9.99 0.65
CA PRO A 209 -27.81 -8.60 0.83
C PRO A 209 -26.93 -8.05 -0.28
N GLY A 210 -26.39 -8.88 -1.20
CA GLY A 210 -25.48 -8.39 -2.23
C GLY A 210 -25.59 -9.16 -3.55
N GLN A 211 -24.88 -8.68 -4.56
CA GLN A 211 -24.87 -9.27 -5.89
C GLN A 211 -23.79 -10.35 -6.01
N TYR A 212 -24.15 -11.48 -6.65
CA TYR A 212 -23.19 -12.47 -7.13
C TYR A 212 -23.13 -12.40 -8.65
N ARG A 213 -22.03 -11.87 -9.20
CA ARG A 213 -21.88 -11.59 -10.64
C ARG A 213 -21.57 -12.82 -11.49
N GLN A 214 -21.05 -13.89 -10.90
CA GLN A 214 -20.72 -15.18 -11.54
C GLN A 214 -19.70 -15.07 -12.67
N THR A 215 -18.91 -14.02 -12.68
CA THR A 215 -17.88 -13.73 -13.68
C THR A 215 -16.86 -12.76 -13.10
N THR A 216 -15.68 -12.66 -13.71
CA THR A 216 -14.75 -11.58 -13.44
C THR A 216 -15.28 -10.25 -13.99
N VAL A 217 -14.80 -9.14 -13.44
CA VAL A 217 -15.07 -7.78 -13.90
C VAL A 217 -13.76 -7.09 -14.32
N ALA A 218 -13.86 -5.95 -14.99
CA ALA A 218 -12.67 -5.20 -15.39
C ALA A 218 -11.78 -4.85 -14.20
N VAL A 219 -10.47 -4.87 -14.40
CA VAL A 219 -9.47 -4.69 -13.35
C VAL A 219 -9.53 -3.33 -12.62
N ASN A 220 -10.32 -2.39 -13.11
CA ASN A 220 -10.55 -1.06 -12.53
C ASN A 220 -12.02 -0.81 -12.13
N SER A 221 -12.80 -1.87 -11.89
CA SER A 221 -14.26 -1.75 -11.65
C SER A 221 -14.64 -1.14 -10.31
N PHE A 222 -13.76 -1.15 -9.32
CA PHE A 222 -14.02 -0.61 -7.98
C PHE A 222 -13.04 0.50 -7.63
N SER A 223 -13.27 1.17 -6.51
CA SER A 223 -12.33 2.18 -6.01
C SER A 223 -11.02 1.53 -5.56
N PRO A 224 -9.87 2.17 -5.82
CA PRO A 224 -8.59 1.66 -5.35
C PRO A 224 -8.46 1.82 -3.83
N ASN A 225 -7.54 1.05 -3.23
CA ASN A 225 -7.13 1.29 -1.85
C ASN A 225 -6.34 2.61 -1.73
N LYS A 226 -5.96 2.97 -0.50
CA LYS A 226 -5.24 4.23 -0.21
C LYS A 226 -3.94 4.41 -1.02
N TRP A 227 -3.28 3.32 -1.41
CA TRP A 227 -2.07 3.35 -2.21
C TRP A 227 -2.32 3.26 -3.71
N GLY A 228 -3.58 3.18 -4.14
CA GLY A 228 -3.96 3.19 -5.54
C GLY A 228 -4.01 1.81 -6.20
N LEU A 229 -4.04 0.71 -5.43
CA LEU A 229 -4.23 -0.64 -5.97
C LEU A 229 -5.72 -0.96 -6.12
N TYR A 230 -6.09 -1.47 -7.28
CA TYR A 230 -7.46 -1.87 -7.60
C TYR A 230 -7.68 -3.36 -7.36
N ASN A 231 -8.92 -3.73 -7.07
CA ASN A 231 -9.41 -5.11 -6.94
C ASN A 231 -8.56 -6.01 -6.05
N ILE A 232 -7.93 -5.44 -5.02
CA ILE A 232 -7.10 -6.22 -4.10
C ILE A 232 -7.91 -7.19 -3.24
N HIS A 233 -9.24 -7.01 -3.23
CA HIS A 233 -10.22 -7.90 -2.63
C HIS A 233 -11.16 -8.42 -3.72
N GLY A 234 -11.23 -9.74 -3.90
CA GLY A 234 -12.12 -10.38 -4.85
C GLY A 234 -11.63 -10.35 -6.30
N ASN A 235 -12.52 -10.53 -7.24
CA ASN A 235 -12.31 -10.66 -8.67
C ASN A 235 -11.53 -11.92 -9.04
N VAL A 236 -10.20 -11.93 -8.89
CA VAL A 236 -9.37 -13.15 -8.92
C VAL A 236 -8.44 -13.19 -7.73
N ALA A 237 -8.27 -14.35 -7.12
CA ALA A 237 -7.19 -14.60 -6.18
C ALA A 237 -5.86 -14.48 -6.92
N GLU A 238 -4.83 -13.99 -6.26
CA GLU A 238 -3.58 -13.62 -6.90
C GLU A 238 -2.42 -14.50 -6.45
N TRP A 239 -1.74 -15.15 -7.40
CA TRP A 239 -0.54 -15.91 -7.11
C TRP A 239 0.53 -15.05 -6.45
N CYS A 240 1.09 -15.55 -5.34
CA CYS A 240 2.31 -15.07 -4.73
C CYS A 240 3.49 -16.00 -5.06
N PHE A 241 4.71 -15.51 -4.87
CA PHE A 241 5.93 -16.32 -5.08
C PHE A 241 6.03 -17.47 -4.08
N ASP A 242 5.58 -17.26 -2.86
CA ASP A 242 5.83 -18.10 -1.67
C ASP A 242 5.25 -19.50 -1.79
N TYR A 243 5.97 -20.49 -1.25
CA TYR A 243 5.35 -21.73 -0.86
C TYR A 243 4.45 -21.50 0.36
N TYR A 244 3.31 -22.17 0.37
CA TYR A 244 2.41 -22.14 1.51
C TYR A 244 2.96 -23.00 2.66
N GLY A 245 2.98 -22.44 3.86
CA GLY A 245 3.40 -23.08 5.11
C GLY A 245 3.24 -22.17 6.31
N ALA A 246 3.67 -22.59 7.47
CA ALA A 246 3.68 -21.73 8.64
C ALA A 246 4.61 -20.52 8.43
N TYR A 247 4.23 -19.39 8.99
CA TYR A 247 5.11 -18.22 9.01
C TYR A 247 6.40 -18.51 9.80
N ASP A 248 7.52 -18.02 9.29
CA ASP A 248 8.79 -18.03 10.01
C ASP A 248 8.87 -16.76 10.87
N LEU A 249 8.53 -16.89 12.15
CA LEU A 249 8.47 -15.78 13.09
C LEU A 249 9.87 -15.24 13.50
N GLU A 250 10.95 -15.93 13.11
CA GLU A 250 12.33 -15.50 13.38
C GLU A 250 12.93 -14.73 12.20
N ASN A 251 12.44 -14.96 10.97
CA ASN A 251 12.94 -14.33 9.75
C ASN A 251 11.86 -13.42 9.15
N THR A 252 11.70 -12.26 9.75
CA THR A 252 10.63 -11.31 9.43
C THR A 252 11.02 -10.21 8.44
N ASN A 253 12.30 -10.17 8.00
CA ASN A 253 12.78 -9.16 7.05
C ASN A 253 12.67 -9.68 5.62
N ASN A 254 11.79 -9.10 4.81
CA ASN A 254 11.47 -9.50 3.44
C ASN A 254 11.22 -11.01 3.31
N PRO A 255 10.31 -11.59 4.11
CA PRO A 255 10.04 -13.02 4.07
C PRO A 255 9.48 -13.42 2.69
N SER A 256 9.75 -14.64 2.28
CA SER A 256 9.27 -15.21 1.02
C SER A 256 8.79 -16.66 1.20
N GLY A 257 8.29 -16.94 2.40
CA GLY A 257 7.77 -18.23 2.78
C GLY A 257 8.82 -19.32 2.96
N PRO A 258 8.39 -20.57 3.17
CA PRO A 258 9.27 -21.72 3.26
C PRO A 258 10.10 -21.92 1.99
N THR A 259 11.31 -22.46 2.12
CA THR A 259 12.20 -22.74 0.98
C THR A 259 11.73 -23.88 0.09
N THR A 260 10.85 -24.73 0.60
CA THR A 260 10.27 -25.90 -0.11
C THR A 260 8.81 -26.08 0.27
N GLY A 261 8.03 -26.63 -0.65
CA GLY A 261 6.62 -26.92 -0.43
C GLY A 261 5.98 -27.55 -1.68
N THR A 262 4.73 -27.94 -1.58
CA THR A 262 3.93 -28.51 -2.68
C THR A 262 2.81 -27.59 -3.13
N LEU A 263 2.49 -26.57 -2.34
CA LEU A 263 1.45 -25.58 -2.61
C LEU A 263 2.05 -24.19 -2.70
N ARG A 264 1.50 -23.36 -3.57
CA ARG A 264 1.83 -21.93 -3.67
C ARG A 264 0.72 -21.10 -3.06
N VAL A 265 1.10 -20.00 -2.44
CA VAL A 265 0.18 -19.03 -1.85
C VAL A 265 -0.59 -18.30 -2.95
N ASN A 266 -1.89 -18.10 -2.73
CA ASN A 266 -2.68 -17.11 -3.43
C ASN A 266 -3.53 -16.31 -2.43
N ARG A 267 -3.81 -15.05 -2.74
CA ARG A 267 -4.36 -14.07 -1.81
C ARG A 267 -5.52 -13.30 -2.45
N GLY A 268 -6.34 -12.65 -1.63
CA GLY A 268 -7.39 -11.72 -2.05
C GLY A 268 -8.75 -12.33 -2.33
N GLY A 269 -8.81 -13.65 -2.57
CA GLY A 269 -10.03 -14.35 -2.98
C GLY A 269 -10.50 -13.97 -4.39
N GLY A 270 -11.42 -14.73 -4.96
CA GLY A 270 -11.94 -14.51 -6.30
C GLY A 270 -13.44 -14.23 -6.35
N TRP A 271 -13.97 -14.06 -7.55
CA TRP A 271 -15.37 -13.69 -7.84
C TRP A 271 -16.43 -14.66 -7.24
N ASN A 272 -16.06 -15.88 -6.92
CA ASN A 272 -16.91 -16.92 -6.36
C ASN A 272 -16.58 -17.29 -4.91
N ASP A 273 -15.67 -16.56 -4.27
CA ASP A 273 -15.32 -16.77 -2.87
C ASP A 273 -16.24 -15.99 -1.92
N TYR A 274 -16.33 -16.46 -0.66
CA TYR A 274 -17.05 -15.75 0.40
C TYR A 274 -16.24 -14.56 0.92
N ALA A 275 -16.91 -13.56 1.47
CA ALA A 275 -16.26 -12.35 1.98
C ALA A 275 -15.12 -12.64 2.98
N LYS A 276 -15.22 -13.68 3.81
CA LYS A 276 -14.17 -14.10 4.75
C LYS A 276 -12.84 -14.45 4.06
N HIS A 277 -12.89 -14.89 2.80
CA HIS A 277 -11.71 -15.26 2.02
C HIS A 277 -11.05 -14.06 1.33
N LEU A 278 -11.70 -12.89 1.37
CA LEU A 278 -11.17 -11.65 0.80
C LEU A 278 -10.35 -10.84 1.82
N ARG A 279 -10.35 -11.21 3.10
CA ARG A 279 -9.62 -10.47 4.14
C ARG A 279 -8.15 -10.31 3.80
N CYS A 280 -7.54 -9.19 4.19
CA CYS A 280 -6.12 -8.94 4.00
C CYS A 280 -5.25 -10.10 4.53
N ALA A 281 -5.63 -10.67 5.68
CA ALA A 281 -4.86 -11.73 6.34
C ALA A 281 -5.18 -13.15 5.83
N TYR A 282 -6.31 -13.34 5.13
CA TYR A 282 -6.70 -14.68 4.68
C TYR A 282 -5.69 -15.27 3.69
N ARG A 283 -5.31 -16.52 3.93
CA ARG A 283 -4.31 -17.25 3.17
C ARG A 283 -4.96 -18.41 2.42
N ALA A 284 -4.88 -18.39 1.10
CA ALA A 284 -5.25 -19.54 0.29
C ALA A 284 -4.01 -20.19 -0.32
N SER A 285 -4.14 -21.43 -0.75
CA SER A 285 -3.05 -22.16 -1.38
C SER A 285 -3.57 -23.15 -2.42
N THR A 286 -2.80 -23.33 -3.48
CA THR A 286 -3.16 -24.19 -4.60
C THR A 286 -1.89 -24.84 -5.16
N THR A 287 -1.98 -26.04 -5.76
CA THR A 287 -0.83 -26.63 -6.44
C THR A 287 -0.40 -25.76 -7.63
N PRO A 288 0.92 -25.61 -7.88
CA PRO A 288 1.42 -24.68 -8.88
C PRO A 288 0.99 -24.97 -10.32
N GLU A 289 0.54 -26.20 -10.61
CA GLU A 289 0.07 -26.65 -11.93
C GLU A 289 -1.43 -26.39 -12.16
N GLN A 290 -2.16 -26.05 -11.12
CA GLN A 290 -3.61 -25.94 -11.21
C GLN A 290 -4.04 -24.66 -11.92
N LYS A 291 -5.04 -24.78 -12.81
CA LYS A 291 -5.71 -23.69 -13.50
C LYS A 291 -7.12 -23.54 -12.94
N MET A 292 -7.47 -22.32 -12.52
CA MET A 292 -8.78 -22.01 -11.97
C MET A 292 -9.30 -20.67 -12.52
N SER A 293 -10.60 -20.58 -12.79
CA SER A 293 -11.23 -19.38 -13.36
C SER A 293 -11.39 -18.22 -12.36
N ASN A 294 -10.95 -18.42 -11.13
CA ASN A 294 -10.92 -17.43 -10.06
C ASN A 294 -9.51 -17.16 -9.53
N ILE A 295 -8.45 -17.63 -10.22
CA ILE A 295 -7.05 -17.34 -9.86
C ILE A 295 -6.35 -16.70 -11.05
N GLY A 296 -5.77 -15.53 -10.82
CA GLY A 296 -4.90 -14.76 -11.69
C GLY A 296 -3.66 -14.30 -10.95
N PHE A 297 -3.12 -13.13 -11.27
CA PHE A 297 -1.96 -12.57 -10.59
C PHE A 297 -1.78 -11.08 -10.91
N ARG A 298 -1.01 -10.40 -10.08
CA ARG A 298 -0.39 -9.11 -10.39
C ARG A 298 1.13 -9.23 -10.37
N VAL A 299 1.82 -8.34 -11.06
CA VAL A 299 3.29 -8.31 -11.07
C VAL A 299 3.84 -7.44 -9.96
N ALA A 300 5.07 -7.72 -9.55
CA ALA A 300 5.88 -6.84 -8.71
C ALA A 300 7.26 -6.65 -9.36
N ARG A 301 8.04 -5.72 -8.86
CA ARG A 301 9.47 -5.51 -9.18
C ARG A 301 10.20 -5.07 -7.93
N ASN A 302 11.48 -5.41 -7.82
CA ASN A 302 12.32 -4.77 -6.83
C ASN A 302 12.41 -3.27 -7.15
N ALA A 303 12.42 -2.42 -6.13
CA ALA A 303 12.76 -1.02 -6.32
C ALA A 303 14.11 -0.94 -7.04
N ASP A 304 14.21 -0.04 -7.99
CA ASP A 304 15.48 0.16 -8.67
C ASP A 304 16.50 0.50 -7.58
N ASN A 305 17.52 -0.35 -7.42
CA ASN A 305 18.69 0.06 -6.67
C ASN A 305 19.13 1.37 -7.31
N LYS A 306 19.04 2.48 -6.59
CA LYS A 306 19.59 3.76 -7.04
C LYS A 306 21.11 3.63 -7.13
N SER A 307 21.58 2.73 -8.02
CA SER A 307 22.91 2.75 -8.57
C SER A 307 23.01 4.05 -9.36
N ASN A 308 23.74 5.01 -8.83
CA ASN A 308 24.18 6.20 -9.53
C ASN A 308 24.78 5.82 -10.89
N ASN A 309 23.96 5.69 -11.92
CA ASN A 309 24.37 5.75 -13.33
C ASN A 309 23.81 7.02 -13.95
N THR A 310 24.19 8.14 -13.37
CA THR A 310 24.31 9.38 -14.14
C THR A 310 25.47 9.18 -15.08
N VAL A 311 25.19 9.19 -16.37
CA VAL A 311 26.21 9.22 -17.44
C VAL A 311 27.22 10.30 -17.09
N ILE A 312 28.42 9.86 -16.73
CA ILE A 312 29.54 10.73 -16.42
C ILE A 312 30.05 11.29 -17.75
N SER A 313 29.73 12.56 -18.01
CA SER A 313 30.58 13.42 -18.80
C SER A 313 31.65 13.97 -17.86
N ASN A 314 32.89 13.52 -18.09
CA ASN A 314 34.11 13.82 -17.39
C ASN A 314 34.17 15.17 -16.67
N THR A 315 34.31 15.16 -15.36
CA THR A 315 35.30 15.97 -14.65
C THR A 315 35.61 15.27 -13.32
N VAL A 316 36.79 14.68 -13.29
CA VAL A 316 37.44 14.20 -12.06
C VAL A 316 37.67 15.42 -11.16
N ARG A 317 37.04 15.44 -10.01
CA ARG A 317 37.49 16.18 -8.82
C ARG A 317 37.17 15.37 -7.57
N ASP A 318 38.20 15.16 -6.81
CA ASP A 318 38.25 14.56 -5.48
C ASP A 318 37.03 14.86 -4.63
N LEU A 319 36.35 13.77 -4.13
CA LEU A 319 35.42 13.84 -3.01
C LEU A 319 35.77 12.73 -2.01
N GLN A 320 36.80 12.97 -1.25
CA GLN A 320 36.88 12.55 0.15
C GLN A 320 36.60 13.80 0.98
N THR A 321 35.37 13.97 1.40
CA THR A 321 35.06 14.81 2.58
C THR A 321 33.83 14.22 3.26
N ASN A 322 33.98 13.91 4.52
CA ASN A 322 32.93 13.55 5.47
C ASN A 322 31.86 14.64 5.48
N ASN A 323 30.64 14.36 4.96
CA ASN A 323 29.57 15.35 4.95
C ASN A 323 28.62 15.12 6.14
N SER A 324 29.06 15.54 7.33
CA SER A 324 28.15 15.87 8.42
C SER A 324 27.70 17.35 8.38
N GLU A 325 28.14 18.11 7.37
CA GLU A 325 27.97 19.59 7.34
C GLU A 325 26.55 20.03 6.99
N ASN A 326 25.66 19.14 6.47
CA ASN A 326 24.33 19.50 6.02
C ASN A 326 23.20 18.73 6.76
N VAL A 327 23.50 18.24 7.96
CA VAL A 327 22.55 17.48 8.80
C VAL A 327 22.22 18.28 10.04
N LEU A 328 20.92 18.45 10.34
CA LEU A 328 20.42 19.03 11.59
C LEU A 328 19.66 17.98 12.38
N ILE A 329 19.94 17.87 13.67
CA ILE A 329 19.14 17.14 14.64
C ILE A 329 18.21 18.14 15.31
N ALA A 330 16.91 18.05 15.05
CA ALA A 330 15.89 18.86 15.71
C ALA A 330 15.00 17.94 16.54
N TYR A 331 14.86 18.19 17.84
CA TYR A 331 14.10 17.30 18.71
C TYR A 331 13.31 18.03 19.78
N PHE A 332 12.19 17.45 20.18
CA PHE A 332 11.45 17.77 21.40
C PHE A 332 11.54 16.60 22.37
N SER A 333 11.77 16.87 23.65
CA SER A 333 11.81 15.84 24.70
C SER A 333 11.16 16.33 25.97
N TRP A 334 10.33 15.48 26.62
CA TRP A 334 9.75 15.79 27.93
C TRP A 334 10.33 14.92 29.05
N SER A 335 10.56 13.63 28.76
CA SER A 335 11.05 12.65 29.76
C SER A 335 12.54 12.37 29.64
N GLY A 336 13.26 13.02 28.73
CA GLY A 336 14.67 12.79 28.44
C GLY A 336 14.99 11.63 27.54
N ASN A 337 13.99 10.80 27.13
CA ASN A 337 14.25 9.63 26.27
C ASN A 337 14.63 10.04 24.85
N THR A 338 13.91 10.99 24.25
CA THR A 338 14.23 11.52 22.92
C THR A 338 15.53 12.32 22.93
N GLU A 339 15.77 13.11 23.99
CA GLU A 339 16.99 13.85 24.23
C GLU A 339 18.22 12.94 24.26
N ASN A 340 18.15 11.82 25.01
CA ASN A 340 19.22 10.83 25.07
C ASN A 340 19.53 10.25 23.67
N ALA A 341 18.53 9.93 22.90
CA ALA A 341 18.71 9.46 21.53
C ALA A 341 19.34 10.54 20.62
N ALA A 342 18.87 11.79 20.72
CA ALA A 342 19.39 12.92 19.95
C ALA A 342 20.90 13.16 20.25
N HIS A 343 21.32 13.07 21.50
CA HIS A 343 22.73 13.20 21.87
C HIS A 343 23.59 12.03 21.36
N ILE A 344 23.09 10.80 21.40
CA ILE A 344 23.81 9.65 20.82
C ILE A 344 23.96 9.83 19.30
N ILE A 345 22.93 10.32 18.61
CA ILE A 345 22.98 10.66 17.19
C ILE A 345 24.04 11.73 16.94
N GLN A 346 24.06 12.80 17.76
CA GLN A 346 25.06 13.87 17.68
C GLN A 346 26.49 13.34 17.86
N GLU A 347 26.72 12.50 18.87
CA GLU A 347 28.03 11.88 19.11
C GLU A 347 28.50 11.04 17.91
N GLN A 348 27.59 10.34 17.25
CA GLN A 348 27.91 9.47 16.12
C GLN A 348 28.08 10.21 14.79
N THR A 349 27.43 11.36 14.61
CA THR A 349 27.41 12.10 13.34
C THR A 349 28.24 13.39 13.37
N GLY A 350 28.35 14.02 14.54
CA GLY A 350 28.90 15.38 14.66
C GLY A 350 27.96 16.47 14.12
N ALA A 351 26.68 16.14 13.83
CA ALA A 351 25.71 17.07 13.27
C ALA A 351 25.32 18.18 14.26
N ASP A 352 24.85 19.31 13.73
CA ASP A 352 24.25 20.37 14.54
C ASP A 352 22.99 19.87 15.23
N ILE A 353 22.70 20.36 16.42
CA ILE A 353 21.57 19.92 17.26
C ILE A 353 20.81 21.11 17.83
N ILE A 354 19.48 21.03 17.81
CA ILE A 354 18.58 22.01 18.42
C ILE A 354 17.45 21.30 19.17
N GLU A 355 17.18 21.75 20.38
CA GLU A 355 16.02 21.33 21.14
C GLU A 355 14.83 22.28 20.88
N LEU A 356 13.65 21.74 20.61
CA LEU A 356 12.44 22.48 20.30
C LEU A 356 11.67 22.81 21.60
N ASN A 357 12.19 23.76 22.38
CA ASN A 357 11.61 24.15 23.66
C ASN A 357 10.48 25.15 23.47
N PRO A 358 9.23 24.86 23.90
CA PRO A 358 8.17 25.86 23.91
C PRO A 358 8.41 26.91 25.00
N VAL A 359 8.12 28.18 24.71
CA VAL A 359 8.21 29.32 25.64
C VAL A 359 7.39 29.05 26.92
N GLU A 360 6.18 28.49 26.74
CA GLU A 360 5.39 27.99 27.86
C GLU A 360 5.65 26.49 28.05
N SER A 361 6.51 26.15 29.00
CA SER A 361 6.89 24.77 29.27
C SER A 361 5.70 23.92 29.72
N TYR A 362 5.64 22.68 29.25
CA TYR A 362 4.67 21.68 29.73
C TYR A 362 4.90 21.33 31.20
N SER A 363 3.84 20.93 31.91
CA SER A 363 3.92 20.47 33.30
C SER A 363 4.93 19.34 33.48
N SER A 364 5.66 19.38 34.58
CA SER A 364 6.53 18.25 34.98
C SER A 364 5.74 17.08 35.58
N ASN A 365 4.44 17.25 35.86
CA ASN A 365 3.57 16.18 36.33
C ASN A 365 3.03 15.38 35.15
N TYR A 366 3.16 14.05 35.20
CA TYR A 366 2.77 13.17 34.10
C TYR A 366 1.26 13.25 33.71
N SER A 367 0.36 13.35 34.70
CA SER A 367 -1.08 13.45 34.41
C SER A 367 -1.40 14.80 33.74
N ASP A 368 -0.81 15.89 34.27
CA ASP A 368 -1.09 17.23 33.77
C ASP A 368 -0.55 17.42 32.33
N VAL A 369 0.63 16.85 32.02
CA VAL A 369 1.20 16.95 30.68
C VAL A 369 0.40 16.16 29.66
N LEU A 370 -0.21 15.03 30.05
CA LEU A 370 -1.10 14.29 29.14
C LEU A 370 -2.33 15.11 28.78
N ASP A 371 -2.94 15.80 29.77
CA ASP A 371 -4.10 16.65 29.54
C ASP A 371 -3.73 17.86 28.67
N GLN A 372 -2.60 18.56 28.97
CA GLN A 372 -2.09 19.68 28.18
C GLN A 372 -1.79 19.27 26.73
N ALA A 373 -1.09 18.16 26.54
CA ALA A 373 -0.77 17.64 25.20
C ALA A 373 -2.01 17.29 24.39
N GLN A 374 -3.05 16.76 25.06
CA GLN A 374 -4.34 16.47 24.38
C GLN A 374 -5.12 17.74 24.06
N GLU A 375 -5.10 18.74 24.94
CA GLU A 375 -5.71 20.05 24.70
C GLU A 375 -5.05 20.74 23.50
N ASP A 376 -3.71 20.77 23.46
CA ASP A 376 -2.95 21.35 22.36
C ASP A 376 -3.21 20.65 21.03
N MET A 377 -3.24 19.32 21.04
CA MET A 377 -3.54 18.53 19.86
C MET A 377 -4.98 18.79 19.34
N ASN A 378 -5.97 18.83 20.24
CA ASN A 378 -7.36 19.09 19.88
C ASN A 378 -7.58 20.52 19.37
N ALA A 379 -6.79 21.47 19.84
CA ALA A 379 -6.80 22.87 19.41
C ALA A 379 -5.97 23.10 18.14
N ASP A 380 -5.25 22.10 17.62
CA ASP A 380 -4.22 22.22 16.59
C ASP A 380 -3.26 23.38 16.91
N ALA A 381 -2.80 23.42 18.18
CA ALA A 381 -2.00 24.51 18.72
C ALA A 381 -0.63 24.61 18.03
N ARG A 382 -0.08 25.84 18.03
CA ARG A 382 1.29 26.11 17.59
C ARG A 382 2.02 26.88 18.69
N PRO A 383 2.50 26.17 19.76
CA PRO A 383 3.23 26.84 20.84
C PRO A 383 4.47 27.53 20.29
N GLU A 384 4.73 28.75 20.74
CA GLU A 384 5.92 29.52 20.39
C GLU A 384 7.17 28.81 20.90
N LEU A 385 8.22 28.72 20.09
CA LEU A 385 9.49 28.09 20.44
C LEU A 385 10.49 29.12 20.95
N GLU A 386 11.28 28.76 21.96
CA GLU A 386 12.38 29.60 22.51
C GLU A 386 13.57 29.66 21.53
N ASN A 387 13.82 28.57 20.79
CA ASN A 387 14.99 28.39 19.98
C ASN A 387 14.61 28.30 18.49
N HIS A 388 15.38 28.99 17.65
CA HIS A 388 15.16 29.06 16.20
C HIS A 388 16.43 28.67 15.44
N VAL A 389 16.26 28.09 14.25
CA VAL A 389 17.36 27.78 13.33
C VAL A 389 17.66 29.00 12.48
N GLU A 390 18.82 29.65 12.69
CA GLU A 390 19.17 30.89 11.98
C GLU A 390 19.32 30.73 10.45
N ASN A 391 19.74 29.54 9.99
CA ASN A 391 20.04 29.28 8.60
C ASN A 391 19.60 27.88 8.17
N MET A 392 18.28 27.64 8.08
CA MET A 392 17.67 26.36 7.69
C MET A 392 18.10 25.91 6.29
N GLU A 393 18.43 26.85 5.40
CA GLU A 393 18.79 26.57 4.00
C GLU A 393 20.07 25.72 3.87
N GLN A 394 20.98 25.79 4.87
CA GLN A 394 22.21 25.00 4.86
C GLN A 394 22.00 23.49 5.06
N TYR A 395 20.87 23.06 5.60
CA TYR A 395 20.62 21.66 5.90
C TYR A 395 19.79 20.99 4.80
N ASP A 396 20.25 19.85 4.33
CA ASP A 396 19.55 19.01 3.36
C ASP A 396 18.78 17.87 4.04
N THR A 397 19.23 17.48 5.24
CA THR A 397 18.65 16.40 6.03
C THR A 397 18.36 16.84 7.46
N ILE A 398 17.16 16.56 7.94
CA ILE A 398 16.71 16.83 9.29
C ILE A 398 16.43 15.52 10.01
N LEU A 399 17.15 15.24 11.07
CA LEU A 399 16.88 14.13 11.99
C LEU A 399 15.88 14.65 13.03
N LEU A 400 14.61 14.27 12.90
CA LEU A 400 13.51 14.86 13.66
C LEU A 400 13.09 13.96 14.82
N GLY A 401 13.39 14.37 16.06
CA GLY A 401 13.15 13.61 17.29
C GLY A 401 11.92 14.06 18.07
N TYR A 402 11.09 13.11 18.53
CA TYR A 402 9.92 13.42 19.36
C TYR A 402 9.42 12.21 20.15
N PRO A 403 8.75 12.43 21.32
CA PRO A 403 7.98 11.37 21.95
C PRO A 403 6.63 11.19 21.24
N ASN A 404 6.16 9.96 21.13
CA ASN A 404 4.80 9.70 20.65
C ASN A 404 3.77 10.14 21.70
N TRP A 405 3.11 11.27 21.46
CA TRP A 405 2.03 11.77 22.28
C TRP A 405 0.69 11.61 21.58
N TRP A 406 -0.23 10.89 22.22
CA TRP A 406 -1.58 10.63 21.68
C TRP A 406 -1.57 10.11 20.23
N ALA A 407 -0.66 9.18 19.96
CA ALA A 407 -0.42 8.56 18.66
C ALA A 407 -0.02 9.54 17.53
N THR A 408 0.56 10.71 17.89
CA THR A 408 1.04 11.71 16.91
C THR A 408 2.28 12.45 17.44
N ILE A 409 2.72 13.51 16.71
CA ILE A 409 3.80 14.40 17.16
C ILE A 409 3.30 15.38 18.21
N PRO A 410 4.13 15.82 19.17
CA PRO A 410 3.87 16.97 20.03
C PRO A 410 3.75 18.26 19.23
N MET A 411 2.91 19.19 19.69
CA MET A 411 2.65 20.44 18.95
C MET A 411 3.85 21.38 18.76
N PRO A 412 4.87 21.42 19.66
CA PRO A 412 6.15 22.11 19.37
C PRO A 412 6.84 21.62 18.09
N VAL A 413 6.75 20.33 17.78
CA VAL A 413 7.28 19.75 16.53
C VAL A 413 6.47 20.25 15.33
N ALA A 414 5.15 20.37 15.46
CA ALA A 414 4.31 20.93 14.41
C ALA A 414 4.64 22.41 14.14
N THR A 415 4.87 23.20 15.20
CA THR A 415 5.34 24.59 15.07
C THR A 415 6.63 24.68 14.25
N PHE A 416 7.63 23.87 14.61
CA PHE A 416 8.91 23.81 13.90
C PHE A 416 8.74 23.46 12.41
N LEU A 417 7.90 22.48 12.09
CA LEU A 417 7.67 22.04 10.72
C LEU A 417 6.94 23.07 9.85
N GLU A 418 6.19 23.99 10.46
CA GLU A 418 5.52 25.09 9.73
C GLU A 418 6.33 26.40 9.71
N GLU A 419 7.35 26.52 10.54
CA GLU A 419 8.19 27.72 10.62
C GLU A 419 9.15 27.87 9.44
N TYR A 420 9.60 26.74 8.85
CA TYR A 420 10.61 26.74 7.79
C TYR A 420 10.13 26.08 6.49
N ASP A 421 10.82 26.37 5.38
CA ASP A 421 10.62 25.66 4.12
C ASP A 421 11.47 24.37 4.08
N PHE A 422 10.79 23.25 4.10
CA PHE A 422 11.40 21.91 3.97
C PHE A 422 11.35 21.36 2.55
N SER A 423 10.97 22.14 1.54
CA SER A 423 10.89 21.68 0.15
C SER A 423 12.22 21.14 -0.35
N GLY A 424 12.20 19.88 -0.81
CA GLY A 424 13.40 19.18 -1.29
C GLY A 424 14.32 18.60 -0.22
N LYS A 425 14.06 18.87 1.07
CA LYS A 425 14.83 18.31 2.18
C LYS A 425 14.37 16.91 2.54
N THR A 426 15.24 16.12 3.16
CA THR A 426 14.93 14.80 3.72
C THR A 426 14.70 14.93 5.23
N ILE A 427 13.59 14.39 5.73
CA ILE A 427 13.28 14.30 7.17
C ILE A 427 13.38 12.83 7.57
N LEU A 428 14.22 12.55 8.56
CA LEU A 428 14.41 11.23 9.15
C LEU A 428 13.88 11.26 10.59
N PRO A 429 12.67 10.76 10.85
CA PRO A 429 12.07 10.81 12.17
C PRO A 429 12.68 9.77 13.10
N PHE A 430 12.89 10.12 14.38
CA PHE A 430 13.14 9.18 15.45
C PHE A 430 12.19 9.44 16.61
N CYS A 431 11.51 8.39 17.07
CA CYS A 431 10.38 8.53 17.98
C CYS A 431 10.56 7.67 19.21
N SER A 432 10.55 8.30 20.42
CA SER A 432 10.46 7.55 21.67
C SER A 432 9.00 7.28 22.05
N HIS A 433 8.69 6.06 22.50
CA HIS A 433 7.30 5.68 22.79
C HIS A 433 7.18 4.61 23.88
N GLY A 434 5.98 4.47 24.45
CA GLY A 434 5.64 3.44 25.45
C GLY A 434 4.86 2.24 24.87
N GLY A 435 5.01 1.96 23.55
CA GLY A 435 4.29 0.88 22.85
C GLY A 435 3.46 1.31 21.65
N GLY A 436 3.35 2.62 21.38
CA GLY A 436 2.56 3.16 20.26
C GLY A 436 3.38 3.46 19.00
N GLU A 437 4.69 3.17 18.99
CA GLU A 437 5.61 3.47 17.89
C GLU A 437 5.43 4.89 17.31
N PHE A 438 5.36 5.03 15.98
CA PHE A 438 5.10 6.32 15.34
C PHE A 438 3.63 6.76 15.38
N GLY A 439 2.69 5.84 15.61
CA GLY A 439 1.26 6.14 15.53
C GLY A 439 0.89 6.82 14.20
N GLN A 440 0.28 8.00 14.26
CA GLN A 440 -0.07 8.84 13.11
C GLN A 440 0.97 9.92 12.78
N SER A 441 2.08 9.95 13.50
CA SER A 441 3.04 11.06 13.42
C SER A 441 3.65 11.22 12.04
N ILE A 442 4.02 10.14 11.36
CA ILE A 442 4.56 10.20 9.99
C ILE A 442 3.56 10.82 9.02
N THR A 443 2.29 10.39 9.10
CA THR A 443 1.21 10.95 8.27
C THR A 443 1.01 12.43 8.55
N TYR A 444 1.10 12.85 9.82
CA TYR A 444 0.92 14.23 10.20
C TYR A 444 2.12 15.10 9.75
N ILE A 445 3.35 14.63 9.92
CA ILE A 445 4.56 15.26 9.38
C ILE A 445 4.44 15.45 7.86
N SER A 446 4.06 14.41 7.13
CA SER A 446 3.91 14.49 5.67
C SER A 446 2.86 15.50 5.20
N LYS A 447 1.83 15.77 6.01
CA LYS A 447 0.83 16.82 5.72
C LYS A 447 1.37 18.23 5.94
N LEU A 448 2.19 18.41 6.99
CA LEU A 448 2.77 19.72 7.31
C LEU A 448 3.86 20.11 6.29
N VAL A 449 4.62 19.14 5.78
CA VAL A 449 5.74 19.38 4.86
C VAL A 449 5.63 18.54 3.57
N PRO A 450 4.60 18.77 2.76
CA PRO A 450 4.24 17.89 1.63
C PRO A 450 5.29 17.83 0.52
N ASN A 451 6.21 18.79 0.47
CA ASN A 451 7.26 18.88 -0.55
C ASN A 451 8.62 18.35 -0.06
N SER A 452 8.67 17.77 1.16
CA SER A 452 9.85 17.09 1.69
C SER A 452 9.79 15.58 1.43
N ARG A 453 10.94 14.93 1.56
CA ARG A 453 11.02 13.46 1.58
C ARG A 453 11.07 13.00 3.03
N ILE A 454 10.16 12.14 3.43
CA ILE A 454 10.25 11.43 4.72
C ILE A 454 11.01 10.13 4.47
N GLY A 455 12.14 9.93 5.16
CA GLY A 455 12.92 8.69 5.08
C GLY A 455 12.54 7.69 6.15
N GLU A 456 13.35 6.61 6.26
CA GLU A 456 13.13 5.57 7.26
C GLU A 456 13.24 6.14 8.68
N GLY A 457 12.24 5.87 9.52
CA GLY A 457 12.21 6.34 10.91
C GLY A 457 12.84 5.34 11.88
N LEU A 458 13.33 5.83 13.03
CA LEU A 458 13.81 5.02 14.15
C LEU A 458 12.77 5.02 15.27
N SER A 459 12.17 3.86 15.55
CA SER A 459 11.25 3.64 16.66
C SER A 459 12.03 3.23 17.91
N ILE A 460 11.84 3.93 19.03
CA ILE A 460 12.62 3.75 20.28
C ILE A 460 11.65 3.46 21.43
N HIS A 461 11.61 2.21 21.87
CA HIS A 461 10.76 1.82 23.01
C HIS A 461 11.36 2.35 24.33
N TYR A 462 10.65 3.26 24.98
CA TYR A 462 11.11 4.02 26.17
C TYR A 462 12.50 4.66 25.94
N SER A 463 13.53 4.21 26.66
CA SER A 463 14.90 4.70 26.55
C SER A 463 15.77 3.91 25.56
N GLY A 464 15.22 2.92 24.85
CA GLY A 464 15.94 2.08 23.88
C GLY A 464 16.92 1.06 24.49
N GLY A 465 17.12 1.07 25.78
CA GLY A 465 17.98 0.10 26.48
C GLY A 465 19.45 0.13 26.05
N SER A 466 20.16 -1.00 26.27
CA SER A 466 21.61 -1.09 26.01
C SER A 466 21.97 -1.21 24.52
N SER A 467 21.02 -1.48 23.64
CA SER A 467 21.24 -1.58 22.18
C SER A 467 21.11 -0.24 21.45
N LEU A 468 20.52 0.78 22.08
CA LEU A 468 20.16 2.05 21.44
C LEU A 468 21.28 2.66 20.57
N GLY A 469 22.51 2.66 21.04
CA GLY A 469 23.65 3.20 20.27
C GLY A 469 23.94 2.42 18.97
N ASN A 470 23.73 1.09 18.99
CA ASN A 470 23.89 0.26 17.79
C ASN A 470 22.69 0.40 16.85
N ASP A 471 21.48 0.50 17.39
CA ASP A 471 20.25 0.69 16.62
C ASP A 471 20.29 2.02 15.89
N ILE A 472 20.70 3.10 16.58
CA ILE A 472 20.97 4.41 15.97
C ILE A 472 22.01 4.31 14.86
N LYS A 473 23.14 3.65 15.11
CA LYS A 473 24.20 3.50 14.11
C LYS A 473 23.70 2.77 12.86
N THR A 474 22.92 1.74 13.06
CA THR A 474 22.31 0.96 11.96
C THR A 474 21.34 1.83 11.16
N TRP A 475 20.46 2.56 11.85
CA TRP A 475 19.49 3.46 11.25
C TRP A 475 20.13 4.63 10.48
N LEU A 476 21.19 5.26 11.04
CA LEU A 476 21.93 6.31 10.34
C LEU A 476 22.56 5.79 9.04
N ASN A 477 23.18 4.61 9.10
CA ASN A 477 23.82 3.99 7.93
C ASN A 477 22.79 3.58 6.87
N SER A 478 21.61 3.06 7.25
CA SER A 478 20.55 2.69 6.30
C SER A 478 20.00 3.92 5.56
N ASN A 479 20.00 5.07 6.23
CA ASN A 479 19.61 6.36 5.62
C ASN A 479 20.77 7.11 4.93
N GLY A 480 21.94 6.50 4.82
CA GLY A 480 23.12 7.09 4.13
C GLY A 480 23.80 8.21 4.91
N ILE A 481 23.57 8.31 6.23
CA ILE A 481 24.24 9.28 7.11
C ILE A 481 25.56 8.65 7.60
N ALA A 482 26.68 9.34 7.35
CA ALA A 482 27.98 8.89 7.81
C ALA A 482 28.08 8.94 9.34
N THR A 483 28.61 7.87 9.94
CA THR A 483 28.91 7.82 11.39
C THR A 483 30.43 7.85 11.62
N ASN A 484 30.82 8.55 12.67
CA ASN A 484 32.23 8.64 13.12
C ASN A 484 32.77 7.27 13.61
#